data_cd5526d0417e53f986d18459854bf48f
#
_entry.id   cd5526d0417e53f986d18459854bf48f
#
_cell.length_a   1.000
_cell.length_b   1.000
_cell.length_c   1.000
_cell.angle_alpha   90.00
_cell.angle_beta   90.00
_cell.angle_gamma   90.00
#
_symmetry.space_group_name_H-M   'P 1'
#
loop_
_entity.id
_entity.type
_entity.pdbx_description
1 polymer ?
#
loop_
_entity_poly.entity_id
_entity_poly.type
_entity_poly.pdbx_seq_one_letter_code
_entity_poly.pdbx_strand_id
1 'polypeptide(L)'
;MNIRKEIDYSGMYAALDSLMAQNLPQMDLYSEIGSIVSGRAEKGAAVAAAEYLQAGYPEASGFSPRNLRRMREFYRTYENSPALLGEAMEIGWTQNVVILESGLTLEEMGWYIRAVRKYGWAKKQLMDA
;
A
#
# COMPACT_ATOMS: atom_id res chain seq x y z
N MET A 1 -21.85 10.45 29.47
CA MET A 1 -20.72 11.14 28.82
C MET A 1 -19.88 10.12 28.06
N ASN A 2 -19.79 10.32 26.74
CA ASN A 2 -19.01 9.41 25.90
C ASN A 2 -17.53 9.80 25.95
N ILE A 3 -16.76 9.02 26.70
CA ILE A 3 -15.31 9.18 26.71
C ILE A 3 -14.78 8.37 25.52
N ARG A 4 -14.26 9.03 24.51
CA ARG A 4 -13.57 8.35 23.43
C ARG A 4 -12.32 7.70 23.99
N LYS A 5 -12.23 6.40 23.83
CA LYS A 5 -11.03 5.65 24.15
C LYS A 5 -9.93 6.11 23.17
N GLU A 6 -8.86 6.65 23.69
CA GLU A 6 -7.70 7.02 22.90
C GLU A 6 -7.04 5.74 22.38
N ILE A 7 -6.80 5.68 21.06
CA ILE A 7 -6.18 4.51 20.45
C ILE A 7 -4.66 4.67 20.55
N ASP A 8 -3.98 3.65 21.06
CA ASP A 8 -2.54 3.63 21.16
C ASP A 8 -1.91 3.07 19.89
N TYR A 9 -1.27 3.93 19.10
CA TYR A 9 -0.55 3.57 17.89
C TYR A 9 0.96 3.48 18.08
N SER A 10 1.47 3.52 19.31
CA SER A 10 2.92 3.55 19.56
C SER A 10 3.66 2.37 18.95
N GLY A 11 3.08 1.16 19.00
CA GLY A 11 3.67 -0.03 18.37
C GLY A 11 3.73 0.09 16.85
N MET A 12 2.67 0.61 16.25
CA MET A 12 2.62 0.86 14.80
C MET A 12 3.69 1.89 14.40
N TYR A 13 3.80 2.98 15.14
CA TYR A 13 4.79 4.03 14.87
C TYR A 13 6.22 3.50 14.98
N ALA A 14 6.51 2.69 16.00
CA ALA A 14 7.81 2.07 16.15
C ALA A 14 8.14 1.15 14.97
N ALA A 15 7.17 0.38 14.50
CA ALA A 15 7.34 -0.49 13.33
C ALA A 15 7.60 0.33 12.06
N LEU A 16 6.87 1.43 11.88
CA LEU A 16 7.09 2.33 10.74
C LEU A 16 8.49 2.96 10.76
N ASP A 17 8.95 3.41 11.92
CA ASP A 17 10.31 3.97 12.05
C ASP A 17 11.38 2.94 11.72
N SER A 18 11.23 1.72 12.21
CA SER A 18 12.14 0.61 11.92
C SER A 18 12.18 0.31 10.42
N LEU A 19 11.02 0.35 9.77
CA LEU A 19 10.90 0.11 8.34
C LEU A 19 11.57 1.22 7.52
N MET A 20 11.35 2.48 7.89
CA MET A 20 11.95 3.62 7.20
C MET A 20 13.48 3.61 7.28
N ALA A 21 14.03 3.10 8.38
CA ALA A 21 15.47 2.98 8.57
C ALA A 21 16.14 1.98 7.61
N GLN A 22 15.36 1.08 7.00
CA GLN A 22 15.88 0.04 6.11
C GLN A 22 16.16 0.54 4.68
N ASN A 23 15.68 1.72 4.31
CA ASN A 23 15.85 2.28 2.97
C ASN A 23 15.43 1.33 1.83
N LEU A 24 14.26 0.72 1.97
CA LEU A 24 13.75 -0.25 1.01
C LEU A 24 13.34 0.41 -0.33
N PRO A 25 13.40 -0.35 -1.44
CA PRO A 25 12.78 0.09 -2.68
C PRO A 25 11.28 0.39 -2.47
N GLN A 26 10.72 1.26 -3.32
CA GLN A 26 9.36 1.77 -3.12
C GLN A 26 8.30 0.68 -2.96
N MET A 27 8.29 -0.33 -3.84
CA MET A 27 7.27 -1.39 -3.76
C MET A 27 7.40 -2.21 -2.49
N ASP A 28 8.63 -2.53 -2.09
CA ASP A 28 8.87 -3.24 -0.82
C ASP A 28 8.42 -2.41 0.36
N LEU A 29 8.76 -1.12 0.37
CA LEU A 29 8.35 -0.20 1.43
C LEU A 29 6.82 -0.11 1.54
N TYR A 30 6.15 0.10 0.42
CA TYR A 30 4.69 0.27 0.41
C TYR A 30 3.96 -1.01 0.80
N SER A 31 4.44 -2.17 0.37
CA SER A 31 3.88 -3.46 0.77
C SER A 31 4.02 -3.67 2.27
N GLU A 32 5.18 -3.36 2.84
CA GLU A 32 5.43 -3.51 4.27
C GLU A 32 4.62 -2.51 5.11
N ILE A 33 4.50 -1.26 4.66
CA ILE A 33 3.63 -0.28 5.32
C ILE A 33 2.18 -0.79 5.31
N GLY A 34 1.73 -1.30 4.17
CA GLY A 34 0.39 -1.88 4.04
C GLY A 34 0.16 -3.02 5.03
N SER A 35 1.15 -3.89 5.20
CA SER A 35 1.11 -4.99 6.18
C SER A 35 0.96 -4.46 7.61
N ILE A 36 1.77 -3.48 7.98
CA ILE A 36 1.73 -2.89 9.33
C ILE A 36 0.36 -2.26 9.61
N VAL A 37 -0.14 -1.46 8.69
CA VAL A 37 -1.43 -0.78 8.84
C VAL A 37 -2.58 -1.80 8.82
N SER A 38 -2.49 -2.82 7.97
CA SER A 38 -3.49 -3.88 7.89
C SER A 38 -3.62 -4.67 9.19
N GLY A 39 -2.56 -4.74 9.99
CA GLY A 39 -2.58 -5.38 11.30
C GLY A 39 -3.44 -4.66 12.34
N ARG A 40 -3.88 -3.44 12.05
CA ARG A 40 -4.75 -2.67 12.93
C ARG A 40 -6.18 -2.75 12.43
N ALA A 41 -7.12 -2.99 13.36
CA ALA A 41 -8.55 -3.10 13.03
C ALA A 41 -9.22 -1.73 12.84
N GLU A 42 -8.64 -0.67 13.40
CA GLU A 42 -9.25 0.66 13.40
C GLU A 42 -9.19 1.29 12.01
N LYS A 43 -10.31 1.88 11.57
CA LYS A 43 -10.38 2.57 10.28
C LYS A 43 -9.41 3.74 10.20
N GLY A 44 -9.15 4.41 11.31
CA GLY A 44 -8.26 5.56 11.39
C GLY A 44 -6.77 5.22 11.36
N ALA A 45 -6.38 3.95 11.34
CA ALA A 45 -4.98 3.54 11.39
C ALA A 45 -4.19 4.09 10.18
N ALA A 46 -4.77 4.07 8.98
CA ALA A 46 -4.11 4.59 7.79
C ALA A 46 -3.87 6.10 7.88
N VAL A 47 -4.84 6.84 8.43
CA VAL A 47 -4.69 8.30 8.64
C VAL A 47 -3.62 8.58 9.68
N ALA A 48 -3.64 7.84 10.80
CA ALA A 48 -2.63 8.00 11.85
C ALA A 48 -1.22 7.71 11.32
N ALA A 49 -1.06 6.64 10.54
CA ALA A 49 0.21 6.30 9.92
C ALA A 49 0.68 7.39 8.95
N ALA A 50 -0.24 7.92 8.12
CA ALA A 50 0.07 8.98 7.18
C ALA A 50 0.58 10.24 7.90
N GLU A 51 -0.15 10.67 8.92
CA GLU A 51 0.23 11.86 9.72
C GLU A 51 1.59 11.66 10.39
N TYR A 52 1.82 10.48 10.96
CA TYR A 52 3.08 10.17 11.61
C TYR A 52 4.26 10.21 10.63
N LEU A 53 4.09 9.58 9.47
CA LEU A 53 5.14 9.53 8.45
C LEU A 53 5.42 10.93 7.86
N GLN A 54 4.37 11.72 7.61
CA GLN A 54 4.54 13.09 7.10
C GLN A 54 5.27 13.97 8.10
N ALA A 55 4.96 13.85 9.39
CA ALA A 55 5.61 14.64 10.44
C ALA A 55 7.06 14.21 10.67
N GLY A 56 7.32 12.91 10.67
CA GLY A 56 8.66 12.37 10.94
C GLY A 56 9.60 12.39 9.74
N TYR A 57 9.05 12.34 8.53
CA TYR A 57 9.81 12.23 7.28
C TYR A 57 9.31 13.25 6.25
N PRO A 58 9.42 14.56 6.54
CA PRO A 58 8.80 15.60 5.72
C PRO A 58 9.34 15.70 4.30
N GLU A 59 10.52 15.16 4.04
CA GLU A 59 11.13 15.17 2.71
C GLU A 59 10.69 13.98 1.86
N ALA A 60 10.07 12.97 2.47
CA ALA A 60 9.55 11.84 1.73
C ALA A 60 8.17 12.16 1.15
N SER A 61 7.85 11.61 -0.01
CA SER A 61 6.56 11.77 -0.67
C SER A 61 5.78 10.46 -0.66
N GLY A 62 4.49 10.52 -0.99
CA GLY A 62 3.67 9.33 -1.12
C GLY A 62 2.97 8.88 0.15
N PHE A 63 3.00 9.68 1.22
CA PHE A 63 2.40 9.33 2.50
C PHE A 63 1.11 10.09 2.80
N SER A 64 0.29 10.36 1.78
CA SER A 64 -1.05 10.90 2.01
C SER A 64 -1.94 9.83 2.67
N PRO A 65 -3.00 10.23 3.41
CA PRO A 65 -3.96 9.26 3.95
C PRO A 65 -4.55 8.36 2.87
N ARG A 66 -4.85 8.92 1.70
CA ARG A 66 -5.37 8.15 0.56
C ARG A 66 -4.37 7.08 0.12
N ASN A 67 -3.10 7.43 0.00
CA ASN A 67 -2.08 6.49 -0.43
C ASN A 67 -1.81 5.41 0.62
N LEU A 68 -1.86 5.76 1.90
CA LEU A 68 -1.75 4.77 2.98
C LEU A 68 -2.91 3.76 2.93
N ARG A 69 -4.13 4.21 2.63
CA ARG A 69 -5.27 3.30 2.43
C ARG A 69 -5.04 2.39 1.23
N ARG A 70 -4.44 2.89 0.16
CA ARG A 70 -4.09 2.09 -1.02
C ARG A 70 -3.03 1.04 -0.70
N MET A 71 -2.04 1.39 0.12
CA MET A 71 -1.01 0.43 0.58
C MET A 71 -1.65 -0.69 1.41
N ARG A 72 -2.56 -0.35 2.32
CA ARG A 72 -3.32 -1.32 3.11
C ARG A 72 -4.14 -2.23 2.20
N GLU A 73 -4.85 -1.67 1.22
CA GLU A 73 -5.67 -2.42 0.28
C GLU A 73 -4.81 -3.34 -0.59
N PHE A 74 -3.66 -2.87 -1.05
CA PHE A 74 -2.70 -3.67 -1.80
C PHE A 74 -2.31 -4.92 -1.00
N TYR A 75 -1.91 -4.74 0.23
CA TYR A 75 -1.53 -5.86 1.09
C TYR A 75 -2.70 -6.84 1.29
N ARG A 76 -3.88 -6.33 1.64
CA ARG A 76 -5.07 -7.15 1.90
C ARG A 76 -5.52 -7.91 0.65
N THR A 77 -5.37 -7.31 -0.51
CA THR A 77 -5.75 -7.95 -1.78
C THR A 77 -4.90 -9.18 -2.07
N TYR A 78 -3.60 -9.10 -1.82
CA TYR A 78 -2.65 -10.14 -2.22
C TYR A 78 -2.12 -11.00 -1.07
N GLU A 79 -2.51 -10.74 0.18
CA GLU A 79 -1.92 -11.44 1.34
C GLU A 79 -2.10 -12.96 1.30
N ASN A 80 -3.17 -13.44 0.69
CA ASN A 80 -3.44 -14.87 0.57
C ASN A 80 -3.01 -15.45 -0.78
N SER A 81 -2.30 -14.68 -1.59
CA SER A 81 -1.85 -15.07 -2.93
C SER A 81 -0.38 -14.67 -3.12
N PRO A 82 0.56 -15.37 -2.44
CA PRO A 82 1.98 -14.97 -2.47
C PRO A 82 2.59 -14.91 -3.88
N ALA A 83 2.20 -15.83 -4.77
CA ALA A 83 2.68 -15.85 -6.14
C ALA A 83 2.24 -14.59 -6.90
N LEU A 84 0.98 -14.18 -6.73
CA LEU A 84 0.44 -12.98 -7.38
C LEU A 84 1.05 -11.71 -6.78
N LEU A 85 1.25 -11.70 -5.46
CA LEU A 85 1.94 -10.59 -4.80
C LEU A 85 3.34 -10.40 -5.41
N GLY A 86 4.10 -11.49 -5.59
CA GLY A 86 5.41 -11.44 -6.21
C GLY A 86 5.38 -10.83 -7.61
N GLU A 87 4.38 -11.17 -8.41
CA GLU A 87 4.20 -10.57 -9.74
C GLU A 87 3.85 -9.08 -9.65
N ALA A 88 2.95 -8.72 -8.74
CA ALA A 88 2.54 -7.31 -8.52
C ALA A 88 3.71 -6.44 -8.06
N MET A 89 4.64 -7.01 -7.28
CA MET A 89 5.84 -6.30 -6.82
C MET A 89 6.81 -5.97 -7.95
N GLU A 90 6.68 -6.59 -9.11
CA GLU A 90 7.56 -6.37 -10.26
C GLU A 90 7.10 -5.22 -11.18
N ILE A 91 5.91 -4.67 -10.95
CA ILE A 91 5.41 -3.50 -11.68
C ILE A 91 5.37 -2.30 -10.74
N GLY A 92 5.15 -1.09 -11.29
CA GLY A 92 5.20 0.14 -10.52
C GLY A 92 3.95 0.36 -9.66
N TRP A 93 4.09 1.24 -8.68
CA TRP A 93 2.99 1.58 -7.78
C TRP A 93 1.79 2.17 -8.53
N THR A 94 2.03 3.07 -9.47
CA THR A 94 0.96 3.70 -10.25
C THR A 94 0.11 2.68 -10.99
N GLN A 95 0.75 1.70 -11.64
CA GLN A 95 0.04 0.63 -12.33
C GLN A 95 -0.73 -0.26 -11.35
N ASN A 96 -0.14 -0.57 -10.21
CA ASN A 96 -0.82 -1.33 -9.16
C ASN A 96 -2.09 -0.64 -8.68
N VAL A 97 -2.04 0.68 -8.47
CA VAL A 97 -3.20 1.45 -8.02
C VAL A 97 -4.32 1.39 -9.06
N VAL A 98 -4.01 1.54 -10.35
CA VAL A 98 -5.01 1.43 -11.41
C VAL A 98 -5.69 0.05 -11.37
N ILE A 99 -4.91 -1.01 -11.24
CA ILE A 99 -5.44 -2.38 -11.19
C ILE A 99 -6.31 -2.59 -9.96
N LEU A 100 -5.85 -2.15 -8.79
CA LEU A 100 -6.61 -2.29 -7.53
C LEU A 100 -7.96 -1.58 -7.58
N GLU A 101 -8.02 -0.41 -8.21
CA GLU A 101 -9.20 0.45 -8.21
C GLU A 101 -10.15 0.19 -9.37
N SER A 102 -9.88 -0.82 -10.20
CA SER A 102 -10.66 -1.11 -11.41
C SER A 102 -11.80 -2.12 -11.21
N GLY A 103 -12.03 -2.58 -9.99
CA GLY A 103 -13.12 -3.51 -9.69
C GLY A 103 -12.95 -4.90 -10.28
N LEU A 104 -11.71 -5.35 -10.44
CA LEU A 104 -11.36 -6.62 -11.06
C LEU A 104 -11.36 -7.78 -10.07
N THR A 105 -11.54 -8.99 -10.57
CA THR A 105 -11.27 -10.22 -9.81
C THR A 105 -9.75 -10.42 -9.69
N LEU A 106 -9.32 -11.28 -8.77
CA LEU A 106 -7.89 -11.61 -8.64
C LEU A 106 -7.31 -12.19 -9.94
N GLU A 107 -8.08 -13.01 -10.64
CA GLU A 107 -7.66 -13.58 -11.92
C GLU A 107 -7.44 -12.49 -12.97
N GLU A 108 -8.37 -11.55 -13.06
CA GLU A 108 -8.26 -10.40 -13.97
C GLU A 108 -7.08 -9.51 -13.59
N MET A 109 -6.88 -9.26 -12.29
CA MET A 109 -5.72 -8.49 -11.81
C MET A 109 -4.41 -9.14 -12.27
N GLY A 110 -4.30 -10.46 -12.13
CA GLY A 110 -3.14 -11.22 -12.58
C GLY A 110 -2.87 -11.05 -14.08
N TRP A 111 -3.93 -11.08 -14.88
CA TRP A 111 -3.82 -10.87 -16.31
C TRP A 111 -3.23 -9.49 -16.64
N TYR A 112 -3.77 -8.44 -16.00
CA TYR A 112 -3.28 -7.07 -16.22
C TYR A 112 -1.85 -6.86 -15.70
N ILE A 113 -1.51 -7.43 -14.55
CA ILE A 113 -0.13 -7.37 -14.03
C ILE A 113 0.85 -7.97 -15.04
N ARG A 114 0.53 -9.15 -15.58
CA ARG A 114 1.38 -9.81 -16.57
C ARG A 114 1.45 -9.04 -17.88
N ALA A 115 0.35 -8.39 -18.29
CA ALA A 115 0.32 -7.54 -19.47
C ALA A 115 1.22 -6.31 -19.29
N VAL A 116 1.17 -5.67 -18.13
CA VAL A 116 2.06 -4.54 -17.80
C VAL A 116 3.51 -4.97 -17.88
N ARG A 117 3.85 -6.12 -17.32
CA ARG A 117 5.22 -6.65 -17.37
C ARG A 117 5.68 -6.96 -18.80
N LYS A 118 4.80 -7.57 -19.58
CA LYS A 118 5.14 -8.01 -20.95
C LYS A 118 5.26 -6.84 -21.93
N TYR A 119 4.34 -5.87 -21.83
CA TYR A 119 4.23 -4.78 -22.80
C TYR A 119 4.79 -3.46 -22.30
N GLY A 120 5.21 -3.38 -21.04
CA GLY A 120 5.73 -2.16 -20.46
C GLY A 120 4.70 -1.03 -20.38
N TRP A 121 3.42 -1.35 -20.16
CA TRP A 121 2.35 -0.35 -20.15
C TRP A 121 2.52 0.65 -19.01
N ALA A 122 2.54 1.94 -19.37
CA ALA A 122 2.39 3.01 -18.40
C ALA A 122 0.91 3.14 -18.02
N LYS A 123 0.60 4.00 -17.04
CA LYS A 123 -0.76 4.21 -16.53
C LYS A 123 -1.78 4.41 -17.65
N LYS A 124 -1.45 5.28 -18.63
CA LYS A 124 -2.38 5.61 -19.71
C LYS A 124 -2.73 4.40 -20.57
N GLN A 125 -1.74 3.63 -21.00
CA GLN A 125 -1.96 2.43 -21.82
C GLN A 125 -2.78 1.40 -21.03
N LEU A 126 -2.50 1.25 -19.74
CA LEU A 126 -3.22 0.32 -18.88
C LEU A 126 -4.70 0.71 -18.74
N MET A 127 -4.98 2.00 -18.55
CA MET A 127 -6.36 2.49 -18.42
C MET A 127 -7.16 2.35 -19.72
N ASP A 128 -6.49 2.41 -20.87
CA ASP A 128 -7.11 2.29 -22.20
C ASP A 128 -7.29 0.83 -22.63
N ALA A 129 -6.76 -0.11 -21.89
CA ALA A 129 -6.83 -1.53 -22.21
C ALA A 129 -8.20 -2.16 -21.88
#